data_d54a15b19375e0effbd24f395cc910f9
#
_entry.id   d54a15b19375e0effbd24f395cc910f9
#
_cell.length_a   1.000
_cell.length_b   1.000
_cell.length_c   1.000
_cell.angle_alpha   90.00
_cell.angle_beta   90.00
_cell.angle_gamma   90.00
#
_symmetry.space_group_name_H-M   'P 1'
#
loop_
_entity.id
_entity.type
_entity.pdbx_description
1 polymer ?
#
loop_
_entity_poly.entity_id
_entity_poly.type
_entity_poly.pdbx_seq_one_letter_code
_entity_poly.pdbx_strand_id
1 'polypeptide(L)'
;MALALAAFGLTTPFGCGVAPRAFSEVGKNPAAINRARAVGLGQTRTDDNVVPRLIERLDDTDPVVRLTAHEDLKRRTRQDFGFVPWAEAAERAPAAAQWKAWWQSSHGVVAEPAKTP
;
A
#
# COMPACT_ATOMS: atom_id res chain seq x y z
N MET A 1 24.11 -53.89 26.76
CA MET A 1 24.84 -52.61 26.76
C MET A 1 24.62 -51.96 25.44
N ALA A 2 23.69 -51.06 25.37
CA ALA A 2 23.42 -50.27 24.19
C ALA A 2 23.42 -48.80 24.59
N LEU A 3 24.42 -48.05 24.18
CA LEU A 3 24.47 -46.61 24.31
C LEU A 3 23.84 -46.02 23.06
N ALA A 4 22.65 -45.44 23.25
CA ALA A 4 22.03 -44.62 22.22
C ALA A 4 22.52 -43.17 22.40
N LEU A 5 23.38 -42.72 21.51
CA LEU A 5 23.68 -41.32 21.41
C LEU A 5 22.59 -40.67 20.53
N ALA A 6 21.69 -39.96 21.18
CA ALA A 6 20.78 -39.06 20.49
C ALA A 6 21.54 -37.77 20.20
N ALA A 7 21.90 -37.55 18.94
CA ALA A 7 22.40 -36.28 18.49
C ALA A 7 21.20 -35.33 18.30
N PHE A 8 21.00 -34.44 19.26
CA PHE A 8 20.11 -33.32 19.10
C PHE A 8 20.78 -32.26 18.24
N GLY A 9 20.48 -32.29 16.96
CA GLY A 9 20.79 -31.20 16.06
C GLY A 9 19.84 -30.05 16.32
N LEU A 10 20.22 -29.13 17.18
CA LEU A 10 19.53 -27.84 17.28
C LEU A 10 19.98 -26.98 16.09
N THR A 11 19.28 -27.10 14.99
CA THR A 11 19.30 -26.07 13.96
C THR A 11 18.31 -24.99 14.37
N THR A 12 18.78 -24.01 15.13
CA THR A 12 18.05 -22.76 15.28
C THR A 12 18.18 -22.01 13.96
N PRO A 13 17.09 -21.79 13.23
CA PRO A 13 17.13 -20.82 12.16
C PRO A 13 17.24 -19.46 12.81
N PHE A 14 18.42 -18.89 12.86
CA PHE A 14 18.58 -17.45 13.03
C PHE A 14 18.07 -16.77 11.74
N GLY A 15 16.77 -16.89 11.51
CA GLY A 15 16.09 -15.93 10.71
C GLY A 15 15.96 -14.68 11.56
N CYS A 16 16.58 -13.58 11.20
CA CYS A 16 16.14 -12.28 11.65
C CYS A 16 14.72 -12.09 11.12
N GLY A 17 13.77 -12.69 11.83
CA GLY A 17 12.36 -12.52 11.60
C GLY A 17 11.96 -11.14 12.07
N VAL A 18 12.30 -10.12 11.28
CA VAL A 18 11.56 -8.89 11.35
C VAL A 18 10.15 -9.26 10.90
N ALA A 19 9.24 -9.35 11.87
CA ALA A 19 7.83 -9.56 11.54
C ALA A 19 7.45 -8.59 10.42
N PRO A 20 6.81 -9.07 9.34
CA PRO A 20 6.43 -8.19 8.26
C PRO A 20 5.52 -7.10 8.82
N ARG A 21 6.08 -5.89 8.94
CA ARG A 21 5.30 -4.73 9.35
C ARG A 21 4.15 -4.59 8.38
N ALA A 22 2.97 -4.39 8.92
CA ALA A 22 1.80 -4.23 8.08
C ALA A 22 2.04 -3.06 7.11
N PHE A 23 1.73 -3.25 5.84
CA PHE A 23 1.82 -2.22 4.80
C PHE A 23 1.23 -0.88 5.26
N SER A 24 0.11 -0.91 5.99
CA SER A 24 -0.54 0.27 6.56
C SER A 24 0.29 0.99 7.62
N GLU A 25 1.07 0.27 8.42
CA GLU A 25 1.91 0.86 9.47
C GLU A 25 3.16 1.52 8.90
N VAL A 26 3.85 0.85 7.99
CA VAL A 26 5.03 1.41 7.32
C VAL A 26 4.65 2.64 6.50
N GLY A 27 3.46 2.64 5.92
CA GLY A 27 2.93 3.77 5.18
C GLY A 27 2.69 5.04 6.03
N LYS A 28 2.62 4.94 7.34
CA LYS A 28 2.48 6.06 8.28
C LYS A 28 3.81 6.52 8.86
N ASN A 29 4.92 5.94 8.45
CA ASN A 29 6.23 6.29 8.98
C ASN A 29 6.54 7.77 8.72
N PRO A 30 7.11 8.51 9.69
CA PRO A 30 7.46 9.92 9.52
C PRO A 30 8.52 10.14 8.42
N ALA A 31 9.40 9.19 8.19
CA ALA A 31 10.39 9.28 7.12
C ALA A 31 9.78 8.93 5.75
N ALA A 32 9.86 9.86 4.80
CA ALA A 32 9.32 9.70 3.45
C ALA A 32 9.86 8.45 2.73
N ILE A 33 11.14 8.16 2.88
CA ILE A 33 11.75 6.98 2.26
C ILE A 33 11.11 5.66 2.72
N ASN A 34 10.68 5.58 3.96
CA ASN A 34 9.98 4.40 4.46
C ASN A 34 8.56 4.32 3.92
N ARG A 35 7.87 5.46 3.78
CA ARG A 35 6.54 5.50 3.13
C ARG A 35 6.61 5.10 1.66
N ALA A 36 7.64 5.55 0.94
CA ALA A 36 7.87 5.16 -0.44
C ALA A 36 8.17 3.65 -0.57
N ARG A 37 9.00 3.11 0.31
CA ARG A 37 9.28 1.67 0.35
C ARG A 37 8.06 0.83 0.70
N ALA A 38 7.14 1.37 1.48
CA ALA A 38 5.91 0.68 1.84
C ALA A 38 5.07 0.31 0.61
N VAL A 39 5.13 1.10 -0.45
CA VAL A 39 4.46 0.80 -1.73
C VAL A 39 4.91 -0.56 -2.27
N GLY A 40 6.22 -0.86 -2.23
CA GLY A 40 6.76 -2.15 -2.65
C GLY A 40 6.28 -3.34 -1.81
N LEU A 41 5.96 -3.13 -0.55
CA LEU A 41 5.45 -4.18 0.34
C LEU A 41 4.02 -4.61 -0.01
N GLY A 42 3.29 -3.82 -0.77
CA GLY A 42 1.95 -4.12 -1.24
C GLY A 42 1.88 -5.02 -2.48
N GLN A 43 2.99 -5.29 -3.15
CA GLN A 43 3.00 -5.93 -4.47
C GLN A 43 2.34 -7.31 -4.52
N THR A 44 2.42 -8.08 -3.45
CA THR A 44 1.84 -9.41 -3.33
C THR A 44 0.45 -9.42 -2.71
N ARG A 45 -0.08 -8.26 -2.35
CA ARG A 45 -1.38 -8.10 -1.71
C ARG A 45 -2.47 -7.82 -2.75
N THR A 46 -3.70 -8.15 -2.40
CA THR A 46 -4.87 -7.88 -3.25
C THR A 46 -5.12 -6.38 -3.42
N ASP A 47 -5.68 -6.00 -4.55
CA ASP A 47 -5.98 -4.61 -4.87
C ASP A 47 -6.93 -3.95 -3.86
N ASP A 48 -7.91 -4.70 -3.34
CA ASP A 48 -8.85 -4.21 -2.32
C ASP A 48 -8.15 -3.67 -1.06
N ASN A 49 -7.01 -4.25 -0.72
CA ASN A 49 -6.22 -3.84 0.43
C ASN A 49 -5.21 -2.73 0.11
N VAL A 50 -4.73 -2.68 -1.11
CA VAL A 50 -3.60 -1.83 -1.51
C VAL A 50 -4.05 -0.55 -2.19
N VAL A 51 -4.98 -0.63 -3.14
CA VAL A 51 -5.36 0.53 -3.95
C VAL A 51 -5.89 1.70 -3.12
N PRO A 52 -6.77 1.51 -2.12
CA PRO A 52 -7.20 2.63 -1.28
C PRO A 52 -6.03 3.32 -0.56
N ARG A 53 -5.04 2.55 -0.12
CA ARG A 53 -3.85 3.09 0.55
C ARG A 53 -2.93 3.86 -0.39
N LEU A 54 -2.80 3.39 -1.62
CA LEU A 54 -2.04 4.10 -2.65
C LEU A 54 -2.72 5.42 -3.01
N ILE A 55 -4.04 5.43 -3.12
CA ILE A 55 -4.80 6.66 -3.37
C ILE A 55 -4.59 7.68 -2.25
N GLU A 56 -4.59 7.25 -0.99
CA GLU A 56 -4.24 8.12 0.14
C GLU A 56 -2.84 8.73 0.00
N ARG A 57 -1.86 7.98 -0.55
CA ARG A 57 -0.49 8.45 -0.75
C ARG A 57 -0.34 9.49 -1.86
N LEU A 58 -1.33 9.67 -2.70
CA LEU A 58 -1.33 10.76 -3.69
C LEU A 58 -1.33 12.15 -3.02
N ASP A 59 -1.79 12.23 -1.78
CA ASP A 59 -1.77 13.46 -0.97
C ASP A 59 -0.57 13.54 -0.01
N ASP A 60 0.39 12.63 -0.12
CA ASP A 60 1.59 12.66 0.74
C ASP A 60 2.36 13.97 0.55
N THR A 61 2.97 14.47 1.61
CA THR A 61 3.77 15.69 1.58
C THR A 61 5.02 15.55 0.73
N ASP A 62 5.53 14.34 0.57
CA ASP A 62 6.75 14.07 -0.19
C ASP A 62 6.43 13.65 -1.63
N PRO A 63 7.02 14.33 -2.65
CA PRO A 63 6.74 14.01 -4.05
C PRO A 63 7.21 12.62 -4.48
N VAL A 64 8.25 12.07 -3.86
CA VAL A 64 8.71 10.70 -4.17
C VAL A 64 7.69 9.66 -3.71
N VAL A 65 7.06 9.86 -2.58
CA VAL A 65 5.97 9.00 -2.11
C VAL A 65 4.78 9.08 -3.06
N ARG A 66 4.40 10.28 -3.48
CA ARG A 66 3.32 10.49 -4.46
C ARG A 66 3.62 9.81 -5.79
N LEU A 67 4.84 9.98 -6.30
CA LEU A 67 5.28 9.35 -7.56
C LEU A 67 5.19 7.82 -7.46
N THR A 68 5.76 7.24 -6.42
CA THR A 68 5.79 5.79 -6.23
C THR A 68 4.38 5.21 -6.14
N ALA A 69 3.49 5.88 -5.39
CA ALA A 69 2.10 5.48 -5.28
C ALA A 69 1.36 5.56 -6.62
N HIS A 70 1.56 6.63 -7.37
CA HIS A 70 0.91 6.82 -8.67
C HIS A 70 1.39 5.79 -9.72
N GLU A 71 2.69 5.51 -9.78
CA GLU A 71 3.22 4.48 -10.68
C GLU A 71 2.68 3.10 -10.35
N ASP A 72 2.56 2.75 -9.07
CA ASP A 72 1.97 1.47 -8.67
C ASP A 72 0.47 1.40 -8.96
N LEU A 73 -0.27 2.49 -8.76
CA LEU A 73 -1.69 2.59 -9.15
C LEU A 73 -1.88 2.34 -10.64
N LYS A 74 -1.13 3.01 -11.49
CA LYS A 74 -1.19 2.82 -12.94
C LYS A 74 -0.89 1.37 -13.35
N ARG A 75 0.14 0.80 -12.77
CA ARG A 75 0.55 -0.58 -13.06
C ARG A 75 -0.52 -1.60 -12.65
N ARG A 76 -1.13 -1.42 -11.49
CA ARG A 76 -2.15 -2.33 -10.96
C ARG A 76 -3.49 -2.23 -11.66
N THR A 77 -3.92 -1.01 -11.94
CA THR A 77 -5.29 -0.73 -12.37
C THR A 77 -5.41 -0.51 -13.86
N ARG A 78 -4.31 -0.24 -14.55
CA ARG A 78 -4.27 0.16 -15.96
C ARG A 78 -5.03 1.47 -16.23
N GLN A 79 -5.28 2.25 -15.19
CA GLN A 79 -5.90 3.57 -15.28
C GLN A 79 -4.84 4.67 -15.16
N ASP A 80 -5.11 5.80 -15.78
CA ASP A 80 -4.33 7.02 -15.65
C ASP A 80 -5.27 8.22 -15.70
N PHE A 81 -5.22 9.06 -14.69
CA PHE A 81 -6.06 10.27 -14.59
C PHE A 81 -5.24 11.56 -14.69
N GLY A 82 -4.02 11.48 -15.21
CA GLY A 82 -3.17 12.63 -15.42
C GLY A 82 -2.61 13.25 -14.14
N PHE A 83 -2.47 12.47 -13.07
CA PHE A 83 -1.87 12.93 -11.82
C PHE A 83 -0.39 13.26 -12.03
N VAL A 84 0.02 14.46 -11.58
CA VAL A 84 1.41 14.93 -11.66
C VAL A 84 1.98 15.03 -10.23
N PRO A 85 2.85 14.11 -9.81
CA PRO A 85 3.30 14.00 -8.42
C PRO A 85 4.02 15.23 -7.86
N TRP A 86 4.67 16.01 -8.73
CA TRP A 86 5.44 17.21 -8.34
C TRP A 86 4.70 18.52 -8.52
N ALA A 87 3.47 18.47 -9.04
CA ALA A 87 2.64 19.67 -9.16
C ALA A 87 2.19 20.18 -7.80
N GLU A 88 1.72 21.43 -7.78
CA GLU A 88 1.14 22.03 -6.59
C GLU A 88 -0.13 21.28 -6.13
N ALA A 89 -0.46 21.38 -4.85
CA ALA A 89 -1.58 20.64 -4.27
C ALA A 89 -2.90 20.91 -4.99
N ALA A 90 -3.17 22.17 -5.37
CA ALA A 90 -4.38 22.54 -6.10
C ALA A 90 -4.45 21.92 -7.51
N GLU A 91 -3.32 21.71 -8.16
CA GLU A 91 -3.25 21.07 -9.47
C GLU A 91 -3.39 19.55 -9.39
N ARG A 92 -2.93 18.94 -8.29
CA ARG A 92 -3.05 17.51 -8.05
C ARG A 92 -4.46 17.07 -7.63
N ALA A 93 -5.18 17.95 -6.94
CA ALA A 93 -6.46 17.61 -6.31
C ALA A 93 -7.51 17.02 -7.27
N PRO A 94 -7.72 17.55 -8.50
CA PRO A 94 -8.68 16.98 -9.42
C PRO A 94 -8.36 15.53 -9.81
N ALA A 95 -7.12 15.22 -10.10
CA ALA A 95 -6.71 13.86 -10.48
C ALA A 95 -6.80 12.89 -9.29
N ALA A 96 -6.42 13.32 -8.09
CA ALA A 96 -6.59 12.52 -6.88
C ALA A 96 -8.08 12.23 -6.60
N ALA A 97 -8.96 13.20 -6.82
CA ALA A 97 -10.40 13.02 -6.70
C ALA A 97 -10.94 12.02 -7.73
N GLN A 98 -10.43 12.04 -8.97
CA GLN A 98 -10.81 11.06 -10.00
C GLN A 98 -10.40 9.63 -9.62
N TRP A 99 -9.22 9.46 -9.02
CA TRP A 99 -8.78 8.16 -8.49
C TRP A 99 -9.74 7.63 -7.41
N LYS A 100 -10.13 8.48 -6.47
CA LYS A 100 -11.09 8.13 -5.41
C LYS A 100 -12.45 7.76 -6.00
N ALA A 101 -12.98 8.58 -6.90
CA ALA A 101 -14.29 8.35 -7.53
C ALA A 101 -14.30 7.07 -8.37
N TRP A 102 -13.24 6.82 -9.13
CA TRP A 102 -13.11 5.60 -9.92
C TRP A 102 -13.10 4.36 -9.04
N TRP A 103 -12.33 4.37 -7.96
CA TRP A 103 -12.28 3.25 -7.03
C TRP A 103 -13.62 2.98 -6.38
N GLN A 104 -14.30 4.01 -5.92
CA GLN A 104 -15.61 3.91 -5.31
C GLN A 104 -16.66 3.37 -6.27
N SER A 105 -16.64 3.76 -7.54
CA SER A 105 -17.58 3.30 -8.54
C SER A 105 -17.32 1.85 -8.99
N SER A 106 -16.05 1.43 -9.01
CA SER A 106 -15.64 0.11 -9.49
C SER A 106 -15.68 -0.97 -8.41
N HIS A 107 -15.50 -0.59 -7.16
CA HIS A 107 -15.40 -1.48 -6.00
C HIS A 107 -16.37 -1.07 -4.91
N GLY A 108 -17.48 -0.47 -5.29
CA GLY A 108 -18.41 0.25 -4.48
C GLY A 108 -18.51 -0.20 -3.04
N VAL A 109 -18.26 0.72 -2.13
CA VAL A 109 -19.10 0.73 -0.93
C VAL A 109 -20.52 0.71 -1.43
N VAL A 110 -21.23 -0.40 -1.21
CA VAL A 110 -22.67 -0.43 -1.41
C VAL A 110 -23.20 0.77 -0.65
N ALA A 111 -23.59 1.80 -1.38
CA ALA A 111 -24.27 2.91 -0.78
C ALA A 111 -25.42 2.29 0.02
N GLU A 112 -25.39 2.48 1.33
CA GLU A 112 -26.52 2.09 2.15
C GLU A 112 -27.78 2.61 1.45
N PRO A 113 -28.78 1.74 1.17
CA PRO A 113 -29.97 2.22 0.52
C PRO A 113 -30.52 3.36 1.36
N ALA A 114 -30.70 4.51 0.73
CA ALA A 114 -31.27 5.67 1.40
C ALA A 114 -32.47 5.19 2.21
N LYS A 115 -32.41 5.37 3.53
CA LYS A 115 -33.58 5.09 4.36
C LYS A 115 -34.69 5.99 3.86
N THR A 116 -35.56 5.42 3.08
CA THR A 116 -36.84 6.02 2.78
C THR A 116 -37.58 6.19 4.09
N PRO A 117 -38.03 7.40 4.43
CA PRO A 117 -38.85 7.59 5.64
C PRO A 117 -40.16 6.81 5.61
#